data_0c4a2b88cc03f8e8ce62f3d91e8dc525
#
_entry.id   0c4a2b88cc03f8e8ce62f3d91e8dc525
#
_cell.length_a   1.000
_cell.length_b   1.000
_cell.length_c   1.000
_cell.angle_alpha   90.00
_cell.angle_beta   90.00
_cell.angle_gamma   90.00
#
_symmetry.space_group_name_H-M   'P 1'
#
loop_
_entity.id
_entity.type
_entity.pdbx_description
1 polymer ?
#
loop_
_entity_poly.entity_id
_entity_poly.type
_entity_poly.pdbx_seq_one_letter_code
_entity_poly.pdbx_strand_id
1 'polypeptide(L)'
;GEIGDITKVECATDRPIWPQGLNVPEKVDKIPSTLNWDLFTGPAKMNPYNAIYHPWNWRGWWDYGTGALGDMACHILHQPFRALKLQYPTKVEGSSTLLLNACAPQAQHVKMIFPARENMPKVAMPEVEVHWYDGGMMPERPKGFPEGKQLMQSGGGLTIFHGTKDTLICGCYGQNPWLLSGRKPNAPKVCRRVPNAMNGGHEMDWVRACKENKSNRIMTKSDFSEAGPMNEMVAMGVVAIRLQSLNKTLEW
;
A
#
# COMPACT_ATOMS: atom_id res chain seq x y z
N GLY A 1 -8.03 -19.13 10.06
CA GLY A 1 -7.64 -19.46 11.44
C GLY A 1 -6.27 -20.09 11.58
N GLU A 2 -5.45 -20.11 10.52
CA GLU A 2 -4.12 -20.76 10.51
C GLU A 2 -3.17 -20.18 11.58
N ILE A 3 -3.20 -18.86 11.75
CA ILE A 3 -2.39 -18.15 12.75
C ILE A 3 -3.24 -17.62 13.93
N GLY A 4 -4.49 -18.00 14.00
CA GLY A 4 -5.45 -17.51 15.00
C GLY A 4 -6.06 -16.18 14.61
N ASP A 5 -6.55 -15.42 15.59
CA ASP A 5 -7.09 -14.09 15.39
C ASP A 5 -5.97 -13.09 15.15
N ILE A 6 -6.17 -12.17 14.21
CA ILE A 6 -5.18 -11.17 13.85
C ILE A 6 -5.64 -9.83 14.43
N THR A 7 -4.82 -9.26 15.31
CA THR A 7 -5.10 -7.97 15.97
C THR A 7 -4.24 -6.83 15.43
N LYS A 8 -3.12 -7.16 14.78
CA LYS A 8 -2.19 -6.18 14.21
C LYS A 8 -1.60 -6.66 12.91
N VAL A 9 -1.47 -5.75 11.95
CA VAL A 9 -0.71 -5.96 10.71
C VAL A 9 0.27 -4.81 10.54
N GLU A 10 1.50 -5.12 10.17
CA GLU A 10 2.54 -4.14 9.89
C GLU A 10 3.02 -4.30 8.45
N CYS A 11 2.96 -3.21 7.70
CA CYS A 11 3.36 -3.13 6.30
C CYS A 11 4.49 -2.11 6.17
N ALA A 12 5.56 -2.47 5.47
CA ALA A 12 6.70 -1.58 5.27
C ALA A 12 7.24 -1.64 3.85
N THR A 13 7.85 -0.53 3.41
CA THR A 13 8.60 -0.45 2.15
C THR A 13 9.89 0.33 2.34
N ASP A 14 10.90 0.00 1.55
CA ASP A 14 12.15 0.76 1.43
C ASP A 14 12.03 1.99 0.51
N ARG A 15 10.84 2.21 -0.06
CA ARG A 15 10.55 3.39 -0.89
C ARG A 15 10.35 4.64 -0.03
N PRO A 16 10.61 5.86 -0.56
CA PRO A 16 10.83 6.19 -1.97
C PRO A 16 12.27 5.96 -2.45
N ILE A 17 12.43 5.63 -3.75
CA ILE A 17 13.70 5.72 -4.49
C ILE A 17 13.71 6.94 -5.42
N TRP A 18 12.68 7.74 -5.36
CA TRP A 18 12.54 9.04 -6.01
C TRP A 18 12.61 10.15 -4.97
N PRO A 19 12.89 11.40 -5.38
CA PRO A 19 13.00 12.52 -4.45
C PRO A 19 11.68 12.80 -3.70
N GLN A 20 11.76 12.89 -2.38
CA GLN A 20 10.70 13.36 -1.48
C GLN A 20 11.29 14.27 -0.39
N GLY A 21 10.42 15.00 0.33
CA GLY A 21 10.83 15.95 1.36
C GLY A 21 11.53 17.19 0.80
N LEU A 22 11.09 17.68 -0.35
CA LEU A 22 11.68 18.82 -1.04
C LEU A 22 10.71 20.01 -1.07
N ASN A 23 11.27 21.21 -1.12
CA ASN A 23 10.54 22.43 -1.46
C ASN A 23 10.28 22.51 -2.96
N VAL A 24 9.35 23.38 -3.35
CA VAL A 24 9.13 23.72 -4.76
C VAL A 24 10.47 24.18 -5.37
N PRO A 25 10.87 23.64 -6.53
CA PRO A 25 12.10 24.09 -7.19
C PRO A 25 12.00 25.54 -7.59
N GLU A 26 13.03 26.34 -7.26
CA GLU A 26 13.10 27.76 -7.63
C GLU A 26 13.44 27.95 -9.11
N LYS A 27 14.22 27.02 -9.66
CA LYS A 27 14.64 27.09 -11.06
C LYS A 27 13.51 26.63 -11.99
N VAL A 28 13.33 27.39 -13.07
CA VAL A 28 12.46 27.00 -14.19
C VAL A 28 13.33 26.47 -15.32
N ASP A 29 13.07 25.23 -15.74
CA ASP A 29 13.79 24.61 -16.84
C ASP A 29 13.02 24.74 -18.16
N LYS A 30 13.75 24.61 -19.27
CA LYS A 30 13.14 24.57 -20.60
C LYS A 30 12.37 23.25 -20.76
N ILE A 31 11.12 23.34 -21.19
CA ILE A 31 10.30 22.16 -21.50
C ILE A 31 10.96 21.42 -22.69
N PRO A 32 11.24 20.11 -22.56
CA PRO A 32 11.72 19.30 -23.69
C PRO A 32 10.74 19.33 -24.87
N SER A 33 11.26 19.37 -26.10
CA SER A 33 10.42 19.40 -27.31
C SER A 33 9.52 18.15 -27.47
N THR A 34 9.86 17.08 -26.79
CA THR A 34 9.11 15.80 -26.79
C THR A 34 8.04 15.71 -25.70
N LEU A 35 7.93 16.75 -24.82
CA LEU A 35 7.00 16.79 -23.73
C LEU A 35 5.96 17.90 -23.93
N ASN A 36 4.69 17.53 -23.92
CA ASN A 36 3.60 18.48 -23.72
C ASN A 36 3.33 18.64 -22.22
N TRP A 37 3.86 19.71 -21.62
CA TRP A 37 3.77 19.95 -20.17
C TRP A 37 2.34 20.20 -19.70
N ASP A 38 1.50 20.83 -20.51
CA ASP A 38 0.09 21.05 -20.20
C ASP A 38 -0.67 19.71 -20.09
N LEU A 39 -0.52 18.84 -21.08
CA LEU A 39 -1.13 17.51 -21.05
C LEU A 39 -0.59 16.63 -19.92
N PHE A 40 0.71 16.74 -19.59
CA PHE A 40 1.29 16.03 -18.46
C PHE A 40 0.71 16.50 -17.13
N THR A 41 0.57 17.80 -16.94
CA THR A 41 0.01 18.41 -15.74
C THR A 41 -1.48 18.05 -15.57
N GLY A 42 -2.22 17.93 -16.67
CA GLY A 42 -3.63 17.57 -16.68
C GLY A 42 -4.48 18.49 -15.79
N PRO A 43 -5.30 17.95 -14.89
CA PRO A 43 -6.18 18.72 -14.01
C PRO A 43 -5.47 19.36 -12.81
N ALA A 44 -4.18 19.06 -12.59
CA ALA A 44 -3.43 19.63 -11.48
C ALA A 44 -3.11 21.11 -11.71
N LYS A 45 -2.73 21.82 -10.65
CA LYS A 45 -2.26 23.20 -10.77
C LYS A 45 -1.05 23.27 -11.72
N MET A 46 -1.10 24.17 -12.69
CA MET A 46 0.03 24.41 -13.57
C MET A 46 1.19 25.01 -12.79
N ASN A 47 2.26 24.25 -12.66
CA ASN A 47 3.52 24.73 -12.11
C ASN A 47 4.53 24.99 -13.23
N PRO A 48 5.47 25.94 -13.07
CA PRO A 48 6.60 26.06 -13.99
C PRO A 48 7.34 24.73 -14.12
N TYR A 49 7.73 24.37 -15.34
CA TYR A 49 8.41 23.11 -15.57
C TYR A 49 9.78 23.08 -14.89
N ASN A 50 10.06 21.97 -14.23
CA ASN A 50 11.38 21.61 -13.76
C ASN A 50 11.63 20.13 -14.02
N ALA A 51 12.84 19.79 -14.44
CA ALA A 51 13.22 18.41 -14.77
C ALA A 51 13.10 17.43 -13.59
N ILE A 52 12.98 17.94 -12.36
CA ILE A 52 12.75 17.11 -11.17
C ILE A 52 11.36 16.46 -11.15
N TYR A 53 10.38 16.95 -11.92
CA TYR A 53 9.05 16.36 -11.95
C TYR A 53 8.93 15.16 -12.91
N HIS A 54 9.62 15.21 -14.03
CA HIS A 54 9.45 14.27 -15.15
C HIS A 54 10.78 13.61 -15.53
N PRO A 55 10.76 12.36 -15.99
CA PRO A 55 9.60 11.48 -16.26
C PRO A 55 9.16 10.61 -15.08
N TRP A 56 9.98 10.49 -14.02
CA TRP A 56 9.82 9.49 -12.95
C TRP A 56 9.45 10.10 -11.59
N ASN A 57 10.01 11.26 -11.27
CA ASN A 57 10.02 11.82 -9.92
C ASN A 57 8.70 12.49 -9.50
N TRP A 58 7.73 12.60 -10.40
CA TRP A 58 6.39 13.15 -10.13
C TRP A 58 5.71 12.49 -8.92
N ARG A 59 6.05 11.26 -8.61
CA ARG A 59 5.48 10.45 -7.52
C ARG A 59 5.53 11.14 -6.16
N GLY A 60 6.60 11.87 -5.88
CA GLY A 60 6.80 12.54 -4.60
C GLY A 60 6.05 13.87 -4.44
N TRP A 61 5.54 14.45 -5.51
CA TRP A 61 4.95 15.78 -5.52
C TRP A 61 3.43 15.72 -5.38
N TRP A 62 2.87 16.46 -4.40
CA TRP A 62 1.44 16.40 -4.09
C TRP A 62 0.51 16.77 -5.26
N ASP A 63 0.98 17.62 -6.20
CA ASP A 63 0.19 17.99 -7.38
C ASP A 63 0.08 16.85 -8.40
N TYR A 64 1.00 15.87 -8.38
CA TYR A 64 1.09 14.81 -9.39
C TYR A 64 1.01 13.41 -8.82
N GLY A 65 1.39 13.22 -7.56
CA GLY A 65 1.44 11.93 -6.88
C GLY A 65 1.15 12.03 -5.39
N THR A 66 1.19 10.90 -4.71
CA THR A 66 0.85 10.78 -3.28
C THR A 66 1.98 10.15 -2.46
N GLY A 67 3.21 10.24 -2.99
CA GLY A 67 4.40 9.72 -2.32
C GLY A 67 4.46 8.21 -2.24
N ALA A 68 5.36 7.69 -1.42
CA ALA A 68 5.60 6.26 -1.27
C ALA A 68 4.37 5.51 -0.77
N LEU A 69 3.53 6.11 0.09
CA LEU A 69 2.29 5.49 0.52
C LEU A 69 1.35 5.23 -0.67
N GLY A 70 1.06 6.25 -1.48
CA GLY A 70 0.17 6.08 -2.62
C GLY A 70 0.71 5.15 -3.69
N ASP A 71 2.02 5.23 -3.97
CA ASP A 71 2.68 4.40 -4.99
C ASP A 71 2.77 2.92 -4.57
N MET A 72 3.14 2.64 -3.31
CA MET A 72 3.46 1.28 -2.87
C MET A 72 2.35 0.55 -2.11
N ALA A 73 1.34 1.26 -1.62
CA ALA A 73 0.27 0.64 -0.84
C ALA A 73 -0.48 -0.45 -1.61
N CYS A 74 -0.75 -0.23 -2.91
CA CYS A 74 -1.42 -1.22 -3.74
C CYS A 74 -0.61 -2.53 -3.89
N HIS A 75 0.71 -2.49 -3.69
CA HIS A 75 1.58 -3.65 -3.75
C HIS A 75 1.71 -4.39 -2.42
N ILE A 76 1.42 -3.74 -1.31
CA ILE A 76 1.71 -4.24 0.04
C ILE A 76 0.44 -4.29 0.91
N LEU A 77 -0.34 -3.22 1.02
CA LEU A 77 -1.57 -3.18 1.81
C LEU A 77 -2.71 -4.01 1.20
N HIS A 78 -2.65 -4.31 -0.09
CA HIS A 78 -3.68 -5.12 -0.74
C HIS A 78 -3.77 -6.55 -0.16
N GLN A 79 -2.66 -7.13 0.28
CA GLN A 79 -2.70 -8.46 0.90
C GLN A 79 -3.54 -8.47 2.18
N PRO A 80 -3.25 -7.65 3.22
CA PRO A 80 -4.09 -7.62 4.41
C PRO A 80 -5.50 -7.12 4.11
N PHE A 81 -5.65 -6.09 3.27
CA PHE A 81 -6.96 -5.59 2.87
C PHE A 81 -7.88 -6.70 2.38
N ARG A 82 -7.39 -7.51 1.45
CA ARG A 82 -8.14 -8.62 0.86
C ARG A 82 -8.26 -9.83 1.78
N ALA A 83 -7.16 -10.24 2.41
CA ALA A 83 -7.13 -11.43 3.26
C ALA A 83 -8.02 -11.28 4.51
N LEU A 84 -8.08 -10.09 5.07
CA LEU A 84 -8.86 -9.76 6.26
C LEU A 84 -10.22 -9.12 5.93
N LYS A 85 -10.52 -8.86 4.64
CA LYS A 85 -11.73 -8.17 4.19
C LYS A 85 -11.94 -6.84 4.94
N LEU A 86 -10.90 -6.02 4.98
CA LEU A 86 -10.87 -4.82 5.82
C LEU A 86 -12.00 -3.88 5.42
N GLN A 87 -12.16 -3.28 4.40
CA GLN A 87 -13.08 -2.21 4.00
C GLN A 87 -12.54 -0.84 4.44
N TYR A 88 -13.21 -0.17 5.38
CA TYR A 88 -12.87 1.19 5.81
C TYR A 88 -12.34 1.19 7.24
N PRO A 89 -11.24 1.92 7.53
CA PRO A 89 -10.83 2.16 8.91
C PRO A 89 -11.80 3.14 9.58
N THR A 90 -11.96 3.04 10.88
CA THR A 90 -12.73 3.99 11.67
C THR A 90 -11.88 5.14 12.19
N LYS A 91 -10.56 4.91 12.30
CA LYS A 91 -9.60 5.90 12.81
C LYS A 91 -8.30 5.82 12.03
N VAL A 92 -7.71 6.98 11.76
CA VAL A 92 -6.42 7.08 11.07
C VAL A 92 -5.55 8.13 11.76
N GLU A 93 -4.29 7.79 11.99
CA GLU A 93 -3.26 8.67 12.53
C GLU A 93 -2.03 8.63 11.63
N GLY A 94 -1.41 9.78 11.41
CA GLY A 94 -0.21 9.91 10.60
C GLY A 94 0.90 10.67 11.32
N SER A 95 2.13 10.24 11.11
CA SER A 95 3.35 10.94 11.54
C SER A 95 4.44 10.79 10.48
N SER A 96 5.29 11.79 10.37
CA SER A 96 6.33 11.76 9.34
C SER A 96 7.58 12.56 9.74
N THR A 97 8.63 12.42 8.95
CA THR A 97 9.74 13.39 8.91
C THR A 97 9.19 14.76 8.50
N LEU A 98 10.07 15.77 8.41
CA LEU A 98 9.67 17.13 8.05
C LEU A 98 8.68 17.13 6.87
N LEU A 99 7.47 17.63 7.12
CA LEU A 99 6.42 17.75 6.11
C LEU A 99 6.50 19.13 5.45
N LEU A 100 6.68 19.12 4.14
CA LEU A 100 6.70 20.32 3.31
C LEU A 100 5.43 20.40 2.46
N ASN A 101 5.06 21.62 2.04
CA ASN A 101 3.76 21.85 1.37
C ASN A 101 3.65 21.22 -0.03
N ALA A 102 4.77 21.05 -0.72
CA ALA A 102 4.77 20.64 -2.14
C ALA A 102 5.05 19.17 -2.36
N CYS A 103 5.69 18.52 -1.40
CA CYS A 103 6.23 17.18 -1.57
C CYS A 103 5.87 16.28 -0.39
N ALA A 104 5.69 14.99 -0.65
CA ALA A 104 5.53 13.99 0.38
C ALA A 104 6.80 13.92 1.27
N PRO A 105 6.67 13.57 2.56
CA PRO A 105 7.81 13.47 3.46
C PRO A 105 8.75 12.32 3.06
N GLN A 106 10.02 12.38 3.49
CA GLN A 106 10.99 11.35 3.19
C GLN A 106 10.64 9.99 3.82
N ALA A 107 10.06 10.01 5.01
CA ALA A 107 9.59 8.82 5.71
C ALA A 107 8.32 9.14 6.49
N GLN A 108 7.42 8.17 6.58
CA GLN A 108 6.16 8.33 7.28
C GLN A 108 5.68 7.01 7.88
N HIS A 109 4.90 7.15 8.93
CA HIS A 109 4.16 6.09 9.57
C HIS A 109 2.68 6.46 9.59
N VAL A 110 1.81 5.51 9.20
CA VAL A 110 0.36 5.66 9.30
C VAL A 110 -0.20 4.48 10.09
N LYS A 111 -1.03 4.78 11.07
CA LYS A 111 -1.80 3.80 11.84
C LYS A 111 -3.27 3.91 11.44
N MET A 112 -3.89 2.79 11.16
CA MET A 112 -5.31 2.66 10.79
C MET A 112 -5.97 1.66 11.70
N ILE A 113 -7.14 1.98 12.23
CA ILE A 113 -7.94 1.08 13.07
C ILE A 113 -9.14 0.61 12.27
N PHE A 114 -9.29 -0.69 12.15
CA PHE A 114 -10.44 -1.33 11.50
C PHE A 114 -11.35 -1.98 12.54
N PRO A 115 -12.66 -1.80 12.43
CA PRO A 115 -13.58 -2.33 13.42
C PRO A 115 -13.57 -3.86 13.46
N ALA A 116 -14.00 -4.44 14.57
CA ALA A 116 -14.24 -5.87 14.67
C ALA A 116 -15.23 -6.33 13.60
N ARG A 117 -15.00 -7.53 13.06
CA ARG A 117 -15.85 -8.13 12.03
C ARG A 117 -16.58 -9.33 12.62
N GLU A 118 -17.88 -9.21 12.69
CA GLU A 118 -18.75 -10.27 13.14
C GLU A 118 -19.23 -11.14 11.96
N ASN A 119 -19.62 -12.37 12.27
CA ASN A 119 -20.24 -13.30 11.30
C ASN A 119 -19.40 -13.62 10.06
N MET A 120 -18.08 -13.56 10.17
CA MET A 120 -17.17 -13.98 9.10
C MET A 120 -16.45 -15.28 9.49
N PRO A 121 -16.95 -16.48 9.10
CA PRO A 121 -16.26 -17.74 9.38
C PRO A 121 -14.81 -17.69 8.91
N LYS A 122 -13.86 -18.07 9.77
CA LYS A 122 -12.40 -18.08 9.53
C LYS A 122 -11.73 -16.68 9.39
N VAL A 123 -12.47 -15.61 9.31
CA VAL A 123 -11.96 -14.22 9.26
C VAL A 123 -12.69 -13.30 10.24
N ALA A 124 -13.57 -13.83 11.11
CA ALA A 124 -14.10 -13.09 12.24
C ALA A 124 -12.92 -12.68 13.12
N MET A 125 -12.69 -11.38 13.20
CA MET A 125 -11.52 -10.80 13.84
C MET A 125 -11.96 -9.76 14.85
N PRO A 126 -11.20 -9.59 15.93
CA PRO A 126 -11.34 -8.40 16.77
C PRO A 126 -11.04 -7.14 15.95
N GLU A 127 -11.04 -6.00 16.60
CA GLU A 127 -10.48 -4.78 16.03
C GLU A 127 -9.03 -5.04 15.55
N VAL A 128 -8.68 -4.52 14.38
CA VAL A 128 -7.35 -4.70 13.80
C VAL A 128 -6.66 -3.38 13.61
N GLU A 129 -5.45 -3.28 14.12
CA GLU A 129 -4.53 -2.19 13.80
C GLU A 129 -3.72 -2.53 12.55
N VAL A 130 -3.72 -1.65 11.56
CA VAL A 130 -2.85 -1.76 10.39
C VAL A 130 -1.87 -0.59 10.40
N HIS A 131 -0.58 -0.90 10.35
CA HIS A 131 0.49 0.07 10.35
C HIS A 131 1.20 0.07 9.00
N TRP A 132 1.46 1.25 8.48
CA TRP A 132 2.27 1.50 7.31
C TRP A 132 3.55 2.22 7.69
N TYR A 133 4.67 1.77 7.11
CA TYR A 133 5.99 2.39 7.27
C TYR A 133 6.64 2.55 5.90
N ASP A 134 7.24 3.70 5.63
CA ASP A 134 8.05 3.92 4.43
C ASP A 134 9.31 4.76 4.72
N GLY A 135 10.08 5.06 3.68
CA GLY A 135 11.32 5.83 3.81
C GLY A 135 12.44 5.07 4.53
N GLY A 136 12.38 3.74 4.55
CA GLY A 136 13.34 2.91 5.26
C GLY A 136 13.00 2.71 6.75
N MET A 137 11.92 3.28 7.23
CA MET A 137 11.40 2.96 8.57
C MET A 137 10.88 1.52 8.58
N MET A 138 11.16 0.82 9.67
CA MET A 138 10.78 -0.58 9.83
C MET A 138 9.94 -0.76 11.10
N PRO A 139 8.98 -1.68 11.09
CA PRO A 139 8.34 -2.12 12.31
C PRO A 139 9.33 -2.81 13.25
N GLU A 140 8.93 -2.93 14.51
CA GLU A 140 9.67 -3.71 15.49
C GLU A 140 9.80 -5.17 15.05
N ARG A 141 10.94 -5.78 15.32
CA ARG A 141 11.14 -7.21 15.03
C ARG A 141 10.21 -8.04 15.89
N PRO A 142 9.43 -8.96 15.32
CA PRO A 142 8.60 -9.86 16.09
C PRO A 142 9.44 -10.68 17.09
N LYS A 143 8.90 -10.92 18.27
CA LYS A 143 9.56 -11.74 19.29
C LYS A 143 9.88 -13.12 18.71
N GLY A 144 11.13 -13.54 18.83
CA GLY A 144 11.63 -14.80 18.25
C GLY A 144 12.02 -14.73 16.79
N PHE A 145 12.04 -13.53 16.19
CA PHE A 145 12.58 -13.36 14.84
C PHE A 145 14.08 -13.71 14.82
N PRO A 146 14.55 -14.55 13.85
CA PRO A 146 15.93 -15.02 13.81
C PRO A 146 16.96 -13.88 13.79
N GLU A 147 17.97 -13.98 14.63
CA GLU A 147 19.10 -13.08 14.63
C GLU A 147 19.83 -13.10 13.29
N GLY A 148 20.37 -11.95 12.87
CA GLY A 148 21.09 -11.81 11.59
C GLY A 148 20.22 -11.86 10.34
N LYS A 149 18.97 -12.27 10.44
CA LYS A 149 18.05 -12.27 9.29
C LYS A 149 17.50 -10.87 9.04
N GLN A 150 17.45 -10.45 7.78
CA GLN A 150 16.80 -9.21 7.40
C GLN A 150 15.27 -9.36 7.49
N LEU A 151 14.61 -8.37 8.09
CA LEU A 151 13.15 -8.39 8.24
C LEU A 151 12.46 -8.16 6.88
N MET A 152 12.91 -7.15 6.13
CA MET A 152 12.44 -6.93 4.76
C MET A 152 13.17 -7.85 3.80
N GLN A 153 12.41 -8.60 3.03
CA GLN A 153 12.94 -9.46 1.98
C GLN A 153 13.13 -8.69 0.67
N SER A 154 13.72 -9.35 -0.34
CA SER A 154 13.87 -8.78 -1.67
C SER A 154 12.51 -8.34 -2.24
N GLY A 155 12.49 -7.27 -3.02
CA GLY A 155 11.26 -6.74 -3.65
C GLY A 155 10.71 -5.47 -3.00
N GLY A 156 11.40 -4.94 -1.97
CA GLY A 156 11.11 -3.61 -1.41
C GLY A 156 9.80 -3.52 -0.63
N GLY A 157 9.30 -4.66 -0.12
CA GLY A 157 8.07 -4.68 0.68
C GLY A 157 8.05 -5.77 1.73
N LEU A 158 7.30 -5.51 2.79
CA LEU A 158 7.12 -6.40 3.94
C LEU A 158 5.68 -6.32 4.42
N THR A 159 5.11 -7.46 4.77
CA THR A 159 3.87 -7.54 5.55
C THR A 159 4.03 -8.56 6.66
N ILE A 160 3.70 -8.16 7.89
CA ILE A 160 3.69 -8.99 9.08
C ILE A 160 2.26 -9.06 9.61
N PHE A 161 1.70 -10.25 9.71
CA PHE A 161 0.41 -10.50 10.33
C PHE A 161 0.65 -11.10 11.72
N HIS A 162 0.29 -10.37 12.77
CA HIS A 162 0.39 -10.84 14.15
C HIS A 162 -0.89 -11.57 14.53
N GLY A 163 -0.82 -12.87 14.59
CA GLY A 163 -1.92 -13.72 15.01
C GLY A 163 -1.74 -14.22 16.46
N THR A 164 -2.84 -14.67 17.07
CA THR A 164 -2.83 -15.19 18.46
C THR A 164 -2.11 -16.52 18.61
N LYS A 165 -1.88 -17.26 17.51
CA LYS A 165 -1.21 -18.56 17.50
C LYS A 165 0.16 -18.53 16.84
N ASP A 166 0.36 -17.64 15.88
CA ASP A 166 1.61 -17.56 15.12
C ASP A 166 1.70 -16.20 14.42
N THR A 167 2.86 -15.88 13.86
CA THR A 167 3.09 -14.69 13.04
C THR A 167 3.40 -15.11 11.61
N LEU A 168 2.68 -14.55 10.64
CA LEU A 168 2.93 -14.76 9.21
C LEU A 168 3.69 -13.56 8.67
N ILE A 169 4.77 -13.83 7.94
CA ILE A 169 5.60 -12.80 7.30
C ILE A 169 5.68 -13.09 5.81
N CYS A 170 5.50 -12.05 4.98
CA CYS A 170 5.67 -12.15 3.54
C CYS A 170 6.27 -10.88 2.96
N GLY A 171 6.79 -10.97 1.74
CA GLY A 171 7.29 -9.84 0.97
C GLY A 171 6.20 -9.10 0.19
N CYS A 172 6.66 -8.19 -0.67
CA CYS A 172 5.80 -7.48 -1.62
C CYS A 172 4.92 -8.47 -2.40
N TYR A 173 3.68 -8.10 -2.70
CA TYR A 173 2.68 -8.96 -3.36
C TYR A 173 2.35 -10.26 -2.60
N GLY A 174 2.66 -10.36 -1.32
CA GLY A 174 2.50 -11.59 -0.55
C GLY A 174 3.48 -12.70 -0.93
N GLN A 175 4.61 -12.35 -1.52
CA GLN A 175 5.62 -13.32 -1.94
C GLN A 175 6.31 -13.99 -0.74
N ASN A 176 6.72 -15.24 -0.96
CA ASN A 176 7.50 -16.03 0.00
C ASN A 176 6.92 -16.03 1.43
N PRO A 177 5.63 -16.35 1.60
CA PRO A 177 5.02 -16.36 2.93
C PRO A 177 5.63 -17.47 3.80
N TRP A 178 5.91 -17.13 5.06
CA TRP A 178 6.41 -18.10 6.04
C TRP A 178 5.91 -17.77 7.44
N LEU A 179 5.82 -18.79 8.28
CA LEU A 179 5.41 -18.68 9.68
C LEU A 179 6.65 -18.58 10.58
N LEU A 180 6.60 -17.66 11.54
CA LEU A 180 7.71 -17.37 12.44
C LEU A 180 8.09 -18.61 13.28
N SER A 181 7.14 -19.45 13.64
CA SER A 181 7.38 -20.74 14.29
C SER A 181 8.17 -21.75 13.45
N GLY A 182 8.37 -21.50 12.15
CA GLY A 182 8.97 -22.44 11.21
C GLY A 182 8.03 -23.58 10.77
N ARG A 183 6.82 -23.62 11.28
CA ARG A 183 5.79 -24.59 10.90
C ARG A 183 5.40 -24.39 9.44
N LYS A 184 5.16 -25.46 8.71
CA LYS A 184 4.57 -25.36 7.36
C LYS A 184 3.08 -25.04 7.47
N PRO A 185 2.57 -24.01 6.81
CA PRO A 185 1.14 -23.72 6.81
C PRO A 185 0.36 -24.80 6.06
N ASN A 186 -0.81 -25.14 6.57
CA ASN A 186 -1.76 -25.99 5.87
C ASN A 186 -2.62 -25.15 4.92
N ALA A 187 -1.99 -24.66 3.86
CA ALA A 187 -2.64 -23.79 2.89
C ALA A 187 -3.20 -24.63 1.71
N PRO A 188 -4.45 -24.41 1.30
CA PRO A 188 -4.99 -25.06 0.13
C PRO A 188 -4.28 -24.55 -1.13
N LYS A 189 -4.16 -25.41 -2.15
CA LYS A 189 -3.66 -24.99 -3.45
C LYS A 189 -4.62 -23.99 -4.07
N VAL A 190 -4.14 -22.77 -4.36
CA VAL A 190 -4.94 -21.74 -5.00
C VAL A 190 -4.85 -21.89 -6.51
N CYS A 191 -6.00 -22.10 -7.17
CA CYS A 191 -6.08 -22.08 -8.62
C CYS A 191 -6.09 -20.62 -9.13
N ARG A 192 -5.21 -20.31 -10.06
CA ARG A 192 -5.20 -19.02 -10.76
C ARG A 192 -6.27 -19.06 -11.86
N ARG A 193 -7.07 -18.00 -12.02
CA ARG A 193 -8.05 -17.89 -13.12
C ARG A 193 -7.38 -17.77 -14.47
N VAL A 194 -6.23 -17.11 -14.50
CA VAL A 194 -5.42 -16.92 -15.70
C VAL A 194 -4.09 -17.63 -15.50
N PRO A 195 -3.75 -18.61 -16.34
CA PRO A 195 -2.42 -19.21 -16.36
C PRO A 195 -1.38 -18.16 -16.67
N ASN A 196 -0.15 -18.32 -16.15
CA ASN A 196 0.99 -17.45 -16.44
C ASN A 196 0.77 -15.98 -16.05
N ALA A 197 0.31 -15.73 -14.83
CA ALA A 197 0.10 -14.37 -14.30
C ALA A 197 1.35 -13.46 -14.40
N MET A 198 2.55 -14.02 -14.51
CA MET A 198 3.79 -13.27 -14.75
C MET A 198 3.88 -12.66 -16.16
N ASN A 199 3.10 -13.14 -17.11
CA ASN A 199 3.06 -12.68 -18.49
C ASN A 199 1.72 -11.98 -18.80
N GLY A 200 1.36 -10.93 -18.02
CA GLY A 200 0.15 -10.17 -18.22
C GLY A 200 -1.08 -10.75 -17.51
N GLY A 201 -0.91 -11.33 -16.32
CA GLY A 201 -2.02 -11.98 -15.61
C GLY A 201 -3.15 -11.07 -15.19
N HIS A 202 -2.86 -9.84 -14.77
CA HIS A 202 -3.88 -8.86 -14.37
C HIS A 202 -4.56 -8.28 -15.60
N GLU A 203 -3.80 -7.90 -16.58
CA GLU A 203 -4.27 -7.36 -17.86
C GLU A 203 -5.13 -8.40 -18.59
N MET A 204 -4.69 -9.66 -18.57
CA MET A 204 -5.44 -10.75 -19.20
C MET A 204 -6.69 -11.14 -18.43
N ASP A 205 -6.76 -10.97 -17.10
CA ASP A 205 -7.99 -11.13 -16.33
C ASP A 205 -9.02 -10.05 -16.71
N TRP A 206 -8.57 -8.82 -16.94
CA TRP A 206 -9.41 -7.74 -17.45
C TRP A 206 -9.88 -8.01 -18.88
N VAL A 207 -8.99 -8.39 -19.79
CA VAL A 207 -9.33 -8.75 -21.19
C VAL A 207 -10.34 -9.90 -21.22
N ARG A 208 -10.16 -10.93 -20.38
CA ARG A 208 -11.12 -12.03 -20.23
C ARG A 208 -12.50 -11.49 -19.85
N ALA A 209 -12.58 -10.66 -18.81
CA ALA A 209 -13.83 -10.10 -18.34
C ALA A 209 -14.53 -9.23 -19.41
N CYS A 210 -13.76 -8.49 -20.21
CA CYS A 210 -14.29 -7.72 -21.34
C CYS A 210 -14.91 -8.59 -22.44
N LYS A 211 -14.36 -9.79 -22.64
CA LYS A 211 -14.84 -10.74 -23.68
C LYS A 211 -16.02 -11.60 -23.20
N GLU A 212 -16.23 -11.73 -21.90
CA GLU A 212 -17.33 -12.51 -21.35
C GLU A 212 -18.68 -11.81 -21.52
N ASN A 213 -19.74 -12.59 -21.72
CA ASN A 213 -21.09 -12.07 -21.75
C ASN A 213 -21.44 -11.45 -20.39
N LYS A 214 -22.06 -10.28 -20.40
CA LYS A 214 -22.43 -9.53 -19.20
C LYS A 214 -23.20 -10.37 -18.16
N SER A 215 -24.06 -11.29 -18.62
CA SER A 215 -24.88 -12.16 -17.75
C SER A 215 -24.07 -13.22 -17.01
N ASN A 216 -22.91 -13.62 -17.54
CA ASN A 216 -22.08 -14.71 -17.01
C ASN A 216 -20.68 -14.22 -16.58
N ARG A 217 -20.44 -12.91 -16.63
CA ARG A 217 -19.14 -12.33 -16.36
C ARG A 217 -18.69 -12.62 -14.95
N ILE A 218 -17.52 -13.21 -14.84
CA ILE A 218 -16.81 -13.30 -13.55
C ILE A 218 -16.02 -12.01 -13.37
N MET A 219 -16.32 -11.27 -12.31
CA MET A 219 -15.63 -10.03 -12.01
C MET A 219 -14.12 -10.25 -11.86
N THR A 220 -13.34 -9.28 -12.30
CA THR A 220 -11.89 -9.28 -12.08
C THR A 220 -11.56 -9.19 -10.60
N LYS A 221 -10.33 -9.54 -10.21
CA LYS A 221 -9.92 -9.47 -8.79
C LYS A 221 -9.64 -8.04 -8.29
N SER A 222 -9.58 -7.09 -9.19
CA SER A 222 -9.33 -5.67 -8.89
C SER A 222 -10.41 -4.78 -9.50
N ASP A 223 -11.66 -5.24 -9.48
CA ASP A 223 -12.78 -4.39 -9.88
C ASP A 223 -13.00 -3.25 -8.85
N PHE A 224 -13.86 -2.30 -9.19
CA PHE A 224 -14.07 -1.11 -8.36
C PHE A 224 -14.65 -1.41 -6.98
N SER A 225 -15.30 -2.53 -6.76
CA SER A 225 -15.79 -2.92 -5.43
C SER A 225 -14.65 -3.32 -4.48
N GLU A 226 -13.52 -3.73 -5.02
CA GLU A 226 -12.28 -3.99 -4.29
C GLU A 226 -11.35 -2.77 -4.31
N ALA A 227 -11.10 -2.23 -5.50
CA ALA A 227 -10.14 -1.14 -5.69
C ALA A 227 -10.61 0.19 -5.10
N GLY A 228 -11.92 0.47 -5.11
CA GLY A 228 -12.48 1.71 -4.56
C GLY A 228 -12.16 1.87 -3.07
N PRO A 229 -12.68 0.97 -2.20
CA PRO A 229 -12.41 1.04 -0.75
C PRO A 229 -10.94 0.99 -0.41
N MET A 230 -10.13 0.22 -1.16
CA MET A 230 -8.70 0.16 -0.93
C MET A 230 -8.01 1.50 -1.24
N ASN A 231 -8.32 2.14 -2.36
CA ASN A 231 -7.75 3.44 -2.70
C ASN A 231 -8.21 4.54 -1.72
N GLU A 232 -9.45 4.48 -1.26
CA GLU A 232 -9.96 5.39 -0.25
C GLU A 232 -9.19 5.24 1.07
N MET A 233 -8.97 4.02 1.55
CA MET A 233 -8.14 3.73 2.72
C MET A 233 -6.73 4.35 2.58
N VAL A 234 -6.10 4.22 1.41
CA VAL A 234 -4.78 4.81 1.13
C VAL A 234 -4.84 6.33 1.15
N ALA A 235 -5.87 6.92 0.52
CA ALA A 235 -6.08 8.37 0.49
C ALA A 235 -6.29 8.93 1.91
N MET A 236 -7.00 8.22 2.79
CA MET A 236 -7.15 8.60 4.20
C MET A 236 -5.79 8.66 4.91
N GLY A 237 -4.91 7.69 4.66
CA GLY A 237 -3.53 7.72 5.16
C GLY A 237 -2.76 8.96 4.70
N VAL A 238 -2.88 9.32 3.42
CA VAL A 238 -2.29 10.55 2.86
C VAL A 238 -2.85 11.80 3.53
N VAL A 239 -4.17 11.85 3.75
CA VAL A 239 -4.83 12.97 4.46
C VAL A 239 -4.33 13.06 5.89
N ALA A 240 -4.19 11.93 6.61
CA ALA A 240 -3.67 11.90 7.97
C ALA A 240 -2.25 12.47 8.06
N ILE A 241 -1.36 12.13 7.11
CA ILE A 241 -0.04 12.73 7.03
C ILE A 241 -0.12 14.24 6.79
N ARG A 242 -0.93 14.69 5.85
CA ARG A 242 -1.06 16.12 5.53
C ARG A 242 -1.66 16.95 6.66
N LEU A 243 -2.46 16.34 7.51
CA LEU A 243 -3.13 16.99 8.64
C LEU A 243 -2.49 16.66 10.00
N GLN A 244 -1.32 16.00 10.03
CA GLN A 244 -0.68 15.56 11.29
C GLN A 244 -0.44 16.70 12.29
N SER A 245 -0.25 17.93 11.82
CA SER A 245 -0.08 19.12 12.69
C SER A 245 -1.31 19.44 13.55
N LEU A 246 -2.47 18.90 13.22
CA LEU A 246 -3.66 19.04 14.05
C LEU A 246 -3.56 18.27 15.38
N ASN A 247 -2.60 17.32 15.48
CA ASN A 247 -2.40 16.45 16.65
C ASN A 247 -3.70 15.76 17.10
N LYS A 248 -4.43 15.22 16.11
CA LYS A 248 -5.71 14.54 16.33
C LYS A 248 -5.78 13.25 15.53
N THR A 249 -6.41 12.25 16.11
CA THR A 249 -6.89 11.10 15.35
C THR A 249 -8.00 11.55 14.40
N LEU A 250 -7.91 11.19 13.13
CA LEU A 250 -8.98 11.41 12.17
C LEU A 250 -9.99 10.27 12.30
N GLU A 251 -11.25 10.60 12.44
CA GLU A 251 -12.37 9.66 12.45
C GLU A 251 -13.05 9.65 11.08
N TRP A 252 -13.46 8.45 10.63
CA TRP A 252 -14.12 8.23 9.34
C TRP A 252 -15.49 7.60 9.48
#